data_f2621ab668c01947aa916ef72f684f9c
#
_entry.id   f2621ab668c01947aa916ef72f684f9c
#
_cell.length_a   1.000
_cell.length_b   1.000
_cell.length_c   1.000
_cell.angle_alpha   90.00
_cell.angle_beta   90.00
_cell.angle_gamma   90.00
#
_symmetry.space_group_name_H-M   'P 1'
#
loop_
_entity.id
_entity.type
_entity.pdbx_description
1 polymer ?
#
loop_
_entity_poly.entity_id
_entity_poly.type
_entity_poly.pdbx_seq_one_letter_code
_entity_poly.pdbx_strand_id
1 'polypeptide(L)'
;MKMDNTISALDKIISERKNDNPSTSYVAQLHNEGLNKILEKISEETTEVILAAKEDTATEKPENVIKEIADLWFHSIVLLHHLNASARSVSQELEKRLGI
;
A
#
# COMPACT_ATOMS: atom_id res chain seq x y z
N MET A 1 5.51 16.91 -7.54
CA MET A 1 5.30 17.09 -6.08
C MET A 1 5.94 15.96 -5.33
N LYS A 2 6.40 16.23 -4.10
CA LYS A 2 7.11 15.23 -3.30
C LYS A 2 6.30 13.96 -3.04
N MET A 3 4.99 14.09 -2.79
CA MET A 3 4.13 12.93 -2.55
C MET A 3 4.09 12.02 -3.75
N ASP A 4 3.96 12.60 -4.95
CA ASP A 4 3.94 11.83 -6.19
C ASP A 4 5.28 11.13 -6.41
N ASN A 5 6.38 11.80 -6.11
CA ASN A 5 7.72 11.22 -6.23
C ASN A 5 7.92 10.04 -5.28
N THR A 6 7.42 10.14 -4.07
CA THR A 6 7.51 9.05 -3.08
C THR A 6 6.69 7.85 -3.53
N ILE A 7 5.47 8.07 -3.98
CA ILE A 7 4.61 6.98 -4.45
C ILE A 7 5.20 6.36 -5.73
N SER A 8 5.71 7.16 -6.64
CA SER A 8 6.37 6.66 -7.85
C SER A 8 7.61 5.82 -7.51
N ALA A 9 8.39 6.25 -6.53
CA ALA A 9 9.56 5.51 -6.07
C ALA A 9 9.14 4.16 -5.46
N LEU A 10 8.10 4.17 -4.65
CA LEU A 10 7.57 2.95 -4.04
C LEU A 10 7.04 1.99 -5.09
N ASP A 11 6.32 2.52 -6.08
CA ASP A 11 5.81 1.75 -7.21
C ASP A 11 6.95 1.00 -7.93
N LYS A 12 8.03 1.72 -8.19
CA LYS A 12 9.21 1.17 -8.85
C LYS A 12 9.90 0.10 -7.99
N ILE A 13 10.08 0.39 -6.69
CA ILE A 13 10.72 -0.55 -5.77
C ILE A 13 9.93 -1.85 -5.68
N ILE A 14 8.61 -1.76 -5.53
CA ILE A 14 7.75 -2.95 -5.44
C ILE A 14 7.81 -3.75 -6.74
N SER A 15 7.78 -3.06 -7.89
CA SER A 15 7.91 -3.72 -9.19
C SER A 15 9.23 -4.48 -9.30
N GLU A 16 10.33 -3.84 -8.91
CA GLU A 16 11.66 -4.45 -8.99
C GLU A 16 11.84 -5.64 -8.05
N ARG A 17 11.23 -5.59 -6.87
CA ARG A 17 11.39 -6.65 -5.86
C ARG A 17 10.43 -7.82 -6.02
N LYS A 18 9.48 -7.70 -6.93
CA LYS A 18 8.46 -8.76 -7.15
C LYS A 18 9.09 -10.14 -7.38
N ASN A 19 10.19 -10.19 -8.11
CA ASN A 19 10.86 -11.44 -8.48
C ASN A 19 12.15 -11.69 -7.70
N ASP A 20 12.37 -10.96 -6.62
CA ASP A 20 13.53 -11.18 -5.74
C ASP A 20 13.37 -12.47 -4.95
N ASN A 21 14.40 -12.80 -4.18
CA ASN A 21 14.38 -13.96 -3.31
C ASN A 21 13.41 -13.75 -2.14
N PRO A 22 12.38 -14.59 -1.99
CA PRO A 22 11.42 -14.44 -0.89
C PRO A 22 12.03 -14.51 0.50
N SER A 23 13.19 -15.12 0.66
CA SER A 23 13.84 -15.19 1.97
C SER A 23 14.49 -13.88 2.40
N THR A 24 14.70 -12.95 1.47
CA THR A 24 15.35 -11.66 1.75
C THR A 24 14.49 -10.45 1.41
N SER A 25 13.36 -10.64 0.75
CA SER A 25 12.48 -9.56 0.34
C SER A 25 11.05 -9.84 0.77
N TYR A 26 10.48 -8.96 1.60
CA TYR A 26 9.09 -9.06 2.03
C TYR A 26 8.12 -8.96 0.84
N VAL A 27 8.42 -8.08 -0.12
CA VAL A 27 7.58 -7.96 -1.34
C VAL A 27 7.57 -9.27 -2.11
N ALA A 28 8.74 -9.87 -2.32
CA ALA A 28 8.83 -11.15 -3.02
C ALA A 28 8.12 -12.27 -2.24
N GLN A 29 8.21 -12.24 -0.91
CA GLN A 29 7.53 -13.20 -0.05
C GLN A 29 6.02 -13.12 -0.23
N LEU A 30 5.47 -11.91 -0.24
CA LEU A 30 4.02 -11.70 -0.43
C LEU A 30 3.57 -12.23 -1.79
N HIS A 31 4.30 -11.93 -2.85
CA HIS A 31 3.96 -12.44 -4.18
C HIS A 31 4.06 -13.96 -4.24
N ASN A 32 5.08 -14.53 -3.58
CA ASN A 32 5.27 -15.98 -3.54
C ASN A 32 4.14 -16.68 -2.77
N GLU A 33 3.67 -16.09 -1.68
CA GLU A 33 2.58 -16.65 -0.89
C GLU A 33 1.23 -16.49 -1.60
N GLY A 34 1.09 -15.51 -2.46
CA GLY A 34 -0.03 -15.39 -3.37
C GLY A 34 -1.12 -14.43 -2.95
N LEU A 35 -2.14 -14.37 -3.79
CA LEU A 35 -3.22 -13.39 -3.69
C LEU A 35 -3.93 -13.39 -2.34
N ASN A 36 -4.27 -14.58 -1.82
CA ASN A 36 -5.03 -14.64 -0.57
C ASN A 36 -4.24 -14.07 0.60
N LYS A 37 -2.92 -14.25 0.64
CA LYS A 37 -2.08 -13.67 1.68
C LYS A 37 -2.05 -12.15 1.58
N ILE A 38 -1.94 -11.63 0.38
CA ILE A 38 -1.94 -10.18 0.15
C ILE A 38 -3.28 -9.58 0.60
N LEU A 39 -4.39 -10.22 0.26
CA LEU A 39 -5.72 -9.77 0.66
C LEU A 39 -5.91 -9.83 2.18
N GLU A 40 -5.37 -10.86 2.83
CA GLU A 40 -5.38 -10.98 4.28
C GLU A 40 -4.68 -9.79 4.92
N LYS A 41 -3.51 -9.40 4.40
CA LYS A 41 -2.77 -8.24 4.91
C LYS A 41 -3.56 -6.94 4.74
N ILE A 42 -4.22 -6.75 3.61
CA ILE A 42 -5.05 -5.57 3.36
C ILE A 42 -6.21 -5.51 4.36
N SER A 43 -6.85 -6.64 4.63
CA SER A 43 -7.93 -6.73 5.61
C SER A 43 -7.43 -6.35 7.01
N GLU A 44 -6.28 -6.87 7.42
CA GLU A 44 -5.66 -6.54 8.71
C GLU A 44 -5.35 -5.05 8.83
N GLU A 45 -4.70 -4.47 7.81
CA GLU A 45 -4.32 -3.06 7.83
C GLU A 45 -5.55 -2.14 7.82
N THR A 46 -6.61 -2.51 7.12
CA THR A 46 -7.86 -1.76 7.11
C THR A 46 -8.46 -1.72 8.51
N THR A 47 -8.49 -2.85 9.19
CA THR A 47 -8.98 -2.93 10.57
C THR A 47 -8.12 -2.06 11.50
N GLU A 48 -6.81 -2.09 11.35
CA GLU A 48 -5.90 -1.30 12.17
C GLU A 48 -6.08 0.21 11.96
N VAL A 49 -6.36 0.65 10.73
CA VAL A 49 -6.69 2.05 10.45
C VAL A 49 -7.95 2.45 11.24
N ILE A 50 -8.98 1.61 11.19
CA ILE A 50 -10.24 1.89 11.89
C ILE A 50 -10.00 2.00 13.40
N LEU A 51 -9.28 1.05 13.97
CA LEU A 51 -8.99 1.05 15.41
C LEU A 51 -8.17 2.27 15.82
N ALA A 52 -7.15 2.62 15.04
CA ALA A 52 -6.33 3.80 15.33
C ALA A 52 -7.13 5.09 15.26
N ALA A 53 -8.03 5.20 14.28
CA ALA A 53 -8.87 6.38 14.10
C ALA A 53 -9.90 6.53 15.22
N LYS A 54 -10.26 5.45 15.90
CA LYS A 54 -11.24 5.44 16.98
C LYS A 54 -10.65 5.77 18.35
N GLU A 55 -9.34 5.88 18.46
CA GLU A 55 -8.72 6.25 19.73
C GLU A 55 -9.06 7.68 20.10
N ASP A 56 -9.24 7.95 21.39
CA ASP A 56 -9.63 9.26 21.91
C ASP A 56 -8.64 10.38 21.53
N THR A 57 -7.37 10.02 21.37
CA THR A 57 -6.30 10.98 21.06
C THR A 57 -6.01 11.11 19.57
N ALA A 58 -6.79 10.45 18.70
CA ALA A 58 -6.50 10.42 17.27
C ALA A 58 -6.43 11.81 16.63
N THR A 59 -7.26 12.75 17.10
CA THR A 59 -7.28 14.14 16.58
C THR A 59 -6.02 14.91 16.95
N GLU A 60 -5.54 14.76 18.19
CA GLU A 60 -4.35 15.45 18.68
C GLU A 60 -3.06 14.77 18.24
N LYS A 61 -3.11 13.45 18.05
CA LYS A 61 -1.93 12.65 17.70
C LYS A 61 -2.27 11.69 16.56
N PRO A 62 -2.34 12.21 15.34
CA PRO A 62 -2.72 11.38 14.18
C PRO A 62 -1.63 10.43 13.69
N GLU A 63 -0.45 10.40 14.34
CA GLU A 63 0.69 9.59 13.90
C GLU A 63 0.36 8.11 13.73
N ASN A 64 -0.46 7.56 14.64
CA ASN A 64 -0.84 6.15 14.55
C ASN A 64 -1.72 5.88 13.34
N VAL A 65 -2.67 6.77 13.05
CA VAL A 65 -3.52 6.64 11.86
C VAL A 65 -2.68 6.75 10.59
N ILE A 66 -1.77 7.72 10.55
CA ILE A 66 -0.88 7.92 9.40
C ILE A 66 -0.05 6.67 9.15
N LYS A 67 0.51 6.08 10.20
CA LYS A 67 1.32 4.88 10.12
C LYS A 67 0.52 3.70 9.56
N GLU A 68 -0.69 3.50 10.07
CA GLU A 68 -1.53 2.40 9.61
C GLU A 68 -2.01 2.61 8.18
N ILE A 69 -2.28 3.84 7.77
CA ILE A 69 -2.62 4.15 6.37
C ILE A 69 -1.41 3.89 5.46
N ALA A 70 -0.21 4.23 5.91
CA ALA A 70 1.00 3.94 5.13
C ALA A 70 1.15 2.44 4.90
N ASP A 71 0.90 1.61 5.93
CA ASP A 71 0.91 0.16 5.81
C ASP A 71 -0.15 -0.33 4.83
N LEU A 72 -1.35 0.25 4.89
CA LEU A 72 -2.44 -0.10 3.97
C LEU A 72 -2.08 0.27 2.53
N TRP A 73 -1.52 1.45 2.31
CA TRP A 73 -1.08 1.87 0.97
C TRP A 73 -0.01 0.93 0.43
N PHE A 74 0.97 0.57 1.26
CA PHE A 74 2.03 -0.34 0.85
C PHE A 74 1.47 -1.67 0.34
N HIS A 75 0.62 -2.31 1.14
CA HIS A 75 0.04 -3.61 0.76
C HIS A 75 -0.91 -3.49 -0.43
N SER A 76 -1.61 -2.36 -0.56
CA SER A 76 -2.48 -2.10 -1.71
C SER A 76 -1.66 -2.01 -3.01
N ILE A 77 -0.48 -1.38 -2.94
CA ILE A 77 0.40 -1.27 -4.11
C ILE A 77 0.99 -2.64 -4.46
N VAL A 78 1.32 -3.45 -3.46
CA VAL A 78 1.74 -4.84 -3.70
C VAL A 78 0.65 -5.61 -4.44
N LEU A 79 -0.60 -5.46 -4.00
CA LEU A 79 -1.75 -6.10 -4.67
C LEU A 79 -1.82 -5.68 -6.13
N LEU A 80 -1.69 -4.39 -6.40
CA LEU A 80 -1.76 -3.86 -7.76
C LEU A 80 -0.70 -4.52 -8.64
N HIS A 81 0.54 -4.61 -8.18
CA HIS A 81 1.61 -5.25 -8.95
C HIS A 81 1.39 -6.74 -9.10
N HIS A 82 0.79 -7.39 -8.11
CA HIS A 82 0.44 -8.81 -8.21
C HIS A 82 -0.57 -9.04 -9.33
N LEU A 83 -1.43 -8.07 -9.59
CA LEU A 83 -2.45 -8.12 -10.64
C LEU A 83 -2.00 -7.40 -11.92
N ASN A 84 -0.71 -7.11 -12.06
CA ASN A 84 -0.11 -6.44 -13.23
C ASN A 84 -0.62 -5.02 -13.45
N ALA A 85 -0.98 -4.34 -12.37
CA ALA A 85 -1.31 -2.92 -12.36
C ALA A 85 -0.26 -2.18 -11.51
N SER A 86 -0.50 -0.91 -11.18
CA SER A 86 0.46 -0.09 -10.45
C SER A 86 -0.26 1.03 -9.68
N ALA A 87 0.48 1.69 -8.79
CA ALA A 87 -0.04 2.89 -8.10
C ALA A 87 -0.38 3.98 -9.11
N ARG A 88 0.39 4.07 -10.20
CA ARG A 88 0.11 5.00 -11.29
C ARG A 88 -1.28 4.77 -11.89
N SER A 89 -1.70 3.51 -11.99
CA SER A 89 -3.05 3.17 -12.48
C SER A 89 -4.14 3.81 -11.61
N VAL A 90 -3.95 3.77 -10.28
CA VAL A 90 -4.88 4.40 -9.35
C VAL A 90 -4.87 5.92 -9.50
N SER A 91 -3.68 6.51 -9.64
CA SER A 91 -3.52 7.94 -9.85
C SER A 91 -4.27 8.39 -11.08
N GLN A 92 -4.15 7.64 -12.17
CA GLN A 92 -4.84 7.94 -13.43
C GLN A 92 -6.37 7.86 -13.28
N GLU A 93 -6.86 6.88 -12.52
CA GLU A 93 -8.29 6.76 -12.24
C GLU A 93 -8.80 7.97 -11.45
N LEU A 94 -8.02 8.41 -10.46
CA LEU A 94 -8.37 9.58 -9.65
C LEU A 94 -8.38 10.87 -10.50
N GLU A 95 -7.38 11.04 -11.35
CA GLU A 95 -7.33 12.17 -12.29
C GLU A 95 -8.59 12.22 -13.15
N LYS A 96 -8.99 11.07 -13.68
CA LYS A 96 -10.21 10.93 -14.50
C LYS A 96 -11.44 11.37 -13.71
N ARG A 97 -11.59 10.92 -12.46
CA ARG A 97 -12.73 11.28 -11.61
C ARG A 97 -12.77 12.75 -11.26
N LEU A 98 -11.60 13.37 -11.12
CA LEU A 98 -11.47 14.78 -10.76
C LEU A 98 -11.49 15.70 -11.98
N GLY A 99 -11.44 15.16 -13.19
CA GLY A 99 -11.39 15.95 -14.40
C GLY A 99 -10.05 16.65 -14.63
N ILE A 100 -8.98 16.07 -14.11
CA ILE A 100 -7.65 16.65 -14.22
C ILE A 100 -6.69 15.77 -14.99
#